data_5529fc2e82386f0bb9e49d75fc59578e
#
_entry.id   5529fc2e82386f0bb9e49d75fc59578e
#
_cell.length_a   1.000
_cell.length_b   1.000
_cell.length_c   1.000
_cell.angle_alpha   90.00
_cell.angle_beta   90.00
_cell.angle_gamma   90.00
#
_symmetry.space_group_name_H-M   'P 1'
#
loop_
_entity.id
_entity.type
_entity.pdbx_description
1 polymer ?
#
loop_
_entity_poly.entity_id
_entity_poly.type
_entity_poly.pdbx_seq_one_letter_code
_entity_poly.pdbx_strand_id
1 'polypeptide(L)'
;MKKRTLFLGFLLMLALSTAALAADYTDVPADSWARESIDKAAEYGLMNGVGEGRFGLGETISREQFVTILVRMFGWESVSGEDAAVDIADSWAREFVNTAAANGVIDAGGKFRPRDAITRREMAVMLVRALGLGELARADANAALPFTDVTAQRGYIAIAYEIGMTTGATETTFEPDGTATREQAAAMLVRVYEKYHAPTTWKHAFYALSSYSQLEQAKQFDAVSFGWSHMTYSAEEGAKLSTVKDDSSGFYIPAGYADVVPTLREAGVELKLNVFMANAPLRTMLADESSRAAAVTEIMAELGRVYPDLGYNPYSGVTIDFEGLRASDKENFNAFMTELSTALHAKGKTLYAAVMPAVYGDAYFDGYDFKTLGTLCDRVILMAHDYA
;
A
#
# COMPACT_ATOMS: atom_id res chain seq x y z
N MET A 1 -54.28 -26.13 -23.67
CA MET A 1 -53.26 -26.37 -22.62
C MET A 1 -51.97 -26.81 -23.31
N LYS A 2 -50.99 -25.93 -23.51
CA LYS A 2 -49.69 -26.26 -24.10
C LYS A 2 -48.62 -26.09 -23.02
N LYS A 3 -48.05 -27.20 -22.58
CA LYS A 3 -46.91 -27.25 -21.66
C LYS A 3 -45.66 -26.76 -22.41
N ARG A 4 -45.07 -25.64 -21.98
CA ARG A 4 -43.72 -25.19 -22.41
C ARG A 4 -42.71 -25.80 -21.46
N THR A 5 -41.94 -26.75 -21.96
CA THR A 5 -40.78 -27.33 -21.27
C THR A 5 -39.62 -26.35 -21.40
N LEU A 6 -39.15 -25.82 -20.26
CA LEU A 6 -37.98 -24.96 -20.17
C LEU A 6 -36.74 -25.87 -20.14
N PHE A 7 -35.94 -25.84 -21.20
CA PHE A 7 -34.65 -26.51 -21.26
C PHE A 7 -33.60 -25.58 -20.61
N LEU A 8 -33.21 -25.89 -19.38
CA LEU A 8 -32.10 -25.23 -18.68
C LEU A 8 -30.79 -25.86 -19.18
N GLY A 9 -30.14 -25.21 -20.13
CA GLY A 9 -28.79 -25.57 -20.57
C GLY A 9 -27.78 -25.12 -19.53
N PHE A 10 -27.31 -26.03 -18.71
CA PHE A 10 -26.17 -25.84 -17.81
C PHE A 10 -24.90 -25.88 -18.67
N LEU A 11 -24.40 -24.70 -19.06
CA LEU A 11 -23.11 -24.59 -19.72
C LEU A 11 -22.01 -24.75 -18.64
N LEU A 12 -21.55 -25.99 -18.52
CA LEU A 12 -20.36 -26.32 -17.69
C LEU A 12 -19.13 -25.72 -18.38
N MET A 13 -18.75 -24.51 -18.00
CA MET A 13 -17.43 -23.97 -18.36
C MET A 13 -16.39 -24.82 -17.60
N LEU A 14 -15.85 -25.81 -18.29
CA LEU A 14 -14.65 -26.51 -17.89
C LEU A 14 -13.52 -25.50 -18.02
N ALA A 15 -13.15 -24.81 -16.94
CA ALA A 15 -11.89 -24.13 -16.86
C ALA A 15 -10.79 -25.19 -16.95
N LEU A 16 -10.29 -25.44 -18.15
CA LEU A 16 -9.02 -26.07 -18.35
C LEU A 16 -7.96 -25.11 -17.73
N SER A 17 -7.64 -25.35 -16.46
CA SER A 17 -6.36 -24.92 -15.94
C SER A 17 -5.31 -25.67 -16.74
N THR A 18 -4.83 -25.10 -17.84
CA THR A 18 -3.56 -25.46 -18.40
C THR A 18 -2.55 -25.14 -17.31
N ALA A 19 -2.10 -26.15 -16.56
CA ALA A 19 -0.87 -26.03 -15.82
C ALA A 19 0.14 -25.52 -16.86
N ALA A 20 0.59 -24.28 -16.73
CA ALA A 20 1.67 -23.74 -17.52
C ALA A 20 2.86 -24.63 -17.20
N LEU A 21 3.19 -25.55 -18.11
CA LEU A 21 4.44 -26.29 -18.05
C LEU A 21 5.52 -25.22 -18.03
N ALA A 22 6.37 -25.23 -17.00
CA ALA A 22 7.55 -24.38 -16.94
C ALA A 22 8.21 -24.43 -18.33
N ALA A 23 8.32 -23.26 -18.94
CA ALA A 23 8.86 -23.17 -20.30
C ALA A 23 10.33 -23.56 -20.23
N ASP A 24 10.66 -24.74 -20.75
CA ASP A 24 12.04 -25.24 -20.72
C ASP A 24 12.83 -24.52 -21.83
N TYR A 25 13.32 -23.32 -21.50
CA TYR A 25 14.09 -22.49 -22.43
C TYR A 25 15.51 -23.06 -22.58
N THR A 26 15.90 -23.36 -23.82
CA THR A 26 17.17 -24.02 -24.15
C THR A 26 18.40 -23.14 -23.91
N ASP A 27 18.22 -21.83 -23.84
CA ASP A 27 19.26 -20.83 -23.59
C ASP A 27 19.36 -20.41 -22.10
N VAL A 28 18.56 -20.98 -21.21
CA VAL A 28 18.57 -20.66 -19.79
C VAL A 28 19.14 -21.83 -18.99
N PRO A 29 20.41 -21.74 -18.51
CA PRO A 29 21.01 -22.79 -17.68
C PRO A 29 20.20 -23.05 -16.40
N ALA A 30 20.21 -24.30 -15.94
CA ALA A 30 19.48 -24.69 -14.72
C ALA A 30 19.99 -23.97 -13.46
N ASP A 31 21.26 -23.59 -13.43
CA ASP A 31 21.93 -22.85 -12.36
C ASP A 31 21.97 -21.33 -12.58
N SER A 32 21.26 -20.83 -13.61
CA SER A 32 21.16 -19.39 -13.84
C SER A 32 20.46 -18.70 -12.67
N TRP A 33 21.04 -17.60 -12.19
CA TRP A 33 20.45 -16.73 -11.17
C TRP A 33 19.04 -16.25 -11.51
N ALA A 34 18.74 -16.15 -12.81
CA ALA A 34 17.47 -15.64 -13.30
C ALA A 34 16.44 -16.75 -13.58
N ARG A 35 16.81 -18.03 -13.48
CA ARG A 35 15.95 -19.17 -13.85
C ARG A 35 14.58 -19.08 -13.21
N GLU A 36 14.53 -18.93 -11.89
CA GLU A 36 13.26 -18.82 -11.16
C GLU A 36 12.41 -17.64 -11.64
N SER A 37 13.03 -16.48 -11.84
CA SER A 37 12.30 -15.30 -12.32
C SER A 37 11.80 -15.46 -13.76
N ILE A 38 12.54 -16.14 -14.62
CA ILE A 38 12.14 -16.42 -16.00
C ILE A 38 10.95 -17.39 -16.02
N ASP A 39 11.01 -18.45 -15.24
CA ASP A 39 9.95 -19.46 -15.15
C ASP A 39 8.66 -18.82 -14.62
N LYS A 40 8.75 -18.01 -13.55
CA LYS A 40 7.62 -17.26 -13.01
C LYS A 40 7.07 -16.20 -13.98
N ALA A 41 7.94 -15.48 -14.70
CA ALA A 41 7.50 -14.52 -15.69
C ALA A 41 6.69 -15.16 -16.83
N ALA A 42 7.05 -16.38 -17.22
CA ALA A 42 6.30 -17.17 -18.19
C ALA A 42 4.99 -17.70 -17.58
N GLU A 43 5.03 -18.23 -16.38
CA GLU A 43 3.85 -18.73 -15.64
C GLU A 43 2.79 -17.63 -15.45
N TYR A 44 3.21 -16.42 -15.06
CA TYR A 44 2.32 -15.27 -14.88
C TYR A 44 1.89 -14.61 -16.21
N GLY A 45 2.39 -15.10 -17.35
CA GLY A 45 2.09 -14.53 -18.65
C GLY A 45 2.70 -13.13 -18.89
N LEU A 46 3.68 -12.73 -18.11
CA LEU A 46 4.35 -11.43 -18.22
C LEU A 46 5.31 -11.40 -19.41
N MET A 47 6.11 -12.44 -19.55
CA MET A 47 7.11 -12.54 -20.61
C MET A 47 7.09 -13.92 -21.25
N ASN A 48 7.20 -13.92 -22.58
CA ASN A 48 7.36 -15.14 -23.37
C ASN A 48 8.78 -15.19 -23.97
N GLY A 49 9.17 -16.36 -24.46
CA GLY A 49 10.41 -16.53 -25.23
C GLY A 49 10.44 -15.74 -26.52
N VAL A 50 11.62 -15.67 -27.14
CA VAL A 50 11.87 -15.01 -28.42
C VAL A 50 11.66 -15.93 -29.63
N GLY A 51 11.20 -17.15 -29.41
CA GLY A 51 11.02 -18.19 -30.41
C GLY A 51 12.06 -19.30 -30.31
N GLU A 52 11.85 -20.38 -31.04
CA GLU A 52 12.74 -21.54 -31.11
C GLU A 52 13.11 -22.15 -29.75
N GLY A 53 12.21 -22.08 -28.76
CA GLY A 53 12.46 -22.58 -27.43
C GLY A 53 13.49 -21.76 -26.61
N ARG A 54 13.77 -20.50 -27.03
CA ARG A 54 14.69 -19.60 -26.32
C ARG A 54 13.97 -18.50 -25.58
N PHE A 55 14.47 -18.13 -24.42
CA PHE A 55 14.05 -16.94 -23.67
C PHE A 55 14.68 -15.67 -24.23
N GLY A 56 15.87 -15.74 -24.77
CA GLY A 56 16.71 -14.60 -25.14
C GLY A 56 17.57 -14.13 -23.96
N LEU A 57 18.18 -15.07 -23.22
CA LEU A 57 19.07 -14.76 -22.10
C LEU A 57 20.23 -13.89 -22.56
N GLY A 58 20.49 -12.78 -21.87
CA GLY A 58 21.51 -11.79 -22.21
C GLY A 58 21.08 -10.80 -23.34
N GLU A 59 19.96 -11.01 -24.01
CA GLU A 59 19.43 -10.05 -24.98
C GLU A 59 18.82 -8.84 -24.27
N THR A 60 18.94 -7.65 -24.86
CA THR A 60 18.29 -6.44 -24.33
C THR A 60 16.79 -6.48 -24.57
N ILE A 61 16.01 -5.83 -23.69
CA ILE A 61 14.59 -5.62 -23.87
C ILE A 61 14.33 -4.21 -24.43
N SER A 62 13.44 -4.11 -25.45
CA SER A 62 13.09 -2.80 -26.01
C SER A 62 12.05 -2.07 -25.13
N ARG A 63 11.96 -0.74 -25.33
CA ARG A 63 10.98 0.11 -24.64
C ARG A 63 9.54 -0.30 -24.93
N GLU A 64 9.24 -0.64 -26.22
CA GLU A 64 7.90 -1.11 -26.61
C GLU A 64 7.55 -2.47 -26.00
N GLN A 65 8.53 -3.37 -25.85
CA GLN A 65 8.32 -4.65 -25.17
C GLN A 65 8.03 -4.44 -23.69
N PHE A 66 8.80 -3.59 -23.02
CA PHE A 66 8.63 -3.33 -21.59
C PHE A 66 7.27 -2.68 -21.28
N VAL A 67 6.88 -1.65 -22.05
CA VAL A 67 5.58 -1.00 -21.84
C VAL A 67 4.41 -1.95 -22.09
N THR A 68 4.54 -2.84 -23.09
CA THR A 68 3.53 -3.87 -23.36
C THR A 68 3.33 -4.80 -22.18
N ILE A 69 4.43 -5.20 -21.52
CA ILE A 69 4.36 -6.04 -20.31
C ILE A 69 3.66 -5.29 -19.19
N LEU A 70 3.96 -4.01 -18.96
CA LEU A 70 3.29 -3.21 -17.93
C LEU A 70 1.78 -3.12 -18.16
N VAL A 71 1.35 -2.79 -19.39
CA VAL A 71 -0.08 -2.70 -19.72
C VAL A 71 -0.81 -4.02 -19.45
N ARG A 72 -0.19 -5.14 -19.80
CA ARG A 72 -0.75 -6.47 -19.52
C ARG A 72 -0.75 -6.81 -18.03
N MET A 73 0.33 -6.51 -17.33
CA MET A 73 0.48 -6.78 -15.90
C MET A 73 -0.57 -6.07 -15.06
N PHE A 74 -0.91 -4.83 -15.41
CA PHE A 74 -1.93 -4.05 -14.70
C PHE A 74 -3.35 -4.22 -15.27
N GLY A 75 -3.53 -5.00 -16.34
CA GLY A 75 -4.82 -5.30 -16.93
C GLY A 75 -5.55 -4.07 -17.49
N TRP A 76 -4.82 -3.04 -17.95
CA TRP A 76 -5.44 -1.83 -18.45
C TRP A 76 -6.13 -2.06 -19.79
N GLU A 77 -7.31 -1.48 -19.93
CA GLU A 77 -8.05 -1.50 -21.20
C GLU A 77 -7.30 -0.72 -22.29
N SER A 78 -7.27 -1.28 -23.50
CA SER A 78 -6.59 -0.65 -24.64
C SER A 78 -7.20 0.70 -24.99
N VAL A 79 -6.36 1.71 -25.10
CA VAL A 79 -6.72 3.04 -25.56
C VAL A 79 -6.32 3.19 -27.03
N SER A 80 -7.33 3.36 -27.90
CA SER A 80 -7.15 3.68 -29.32
C SER A 80 -7.42 5.17 -29.56
N GLY A 81 -6.75 5.76 -30.56
CA GLY A 81 -6.95 7.16 -30.89
C GLY A 81 -5.71 7.81 -31.47
N GLU A 82 -5.51 9.09 -31.14
CA GLU A 82 -4.31 9.83 -31.52
C GLU A 82 -3.05 9.23 -30.88
N ASP A 83 -1.93 9.30 -31.59
CA ASP A 83 -0.67 8.76 -31.10
C ASP A 83 -0.14 9.58 -29.96
N ALA A 84 0.10 8.92 -28.84
CA ALA A 84 0.68 9.54 -27.65
C ALA A 84 2.13 10.01 -27.86
N ALA A 85 2.81 9.48 -28.90
CA ALA A 85 4.18 9.87 -29.26
C ALA A 85 4.33 9.93 -30.78
N VAL A 86 5.21 10.81 -31.25
CA VAL A 86 5.34 11.12 -32.69
C VAL A 86 6.01 10.02 -33.53
N ASP A 87 6.56 9.01 -32.92
CA ASP A 87 7.38 7.95 -33.52
C ASP A 87 6.86 6.53 -33.32
N ILE A 88 5.56 6.38 -32.98
CA ILE A 88 4.95 5.07 -32.71
C ILE A 88 4.02 4.56 -33.81
N ALA A 89 3.78 5.34 -34.87
CA ALA A 89 2.84 4.99 -35.92
C ALA A 89 3.10 3.59 -36.55
N ASP A 90 4.38 3.24 -36.75
CA ASP A 90 4.82 1.95 -37.25
C ASP A 90 5.23 0.93 -36.19
N SER A 91 4.95 1.21 -34.91
CA SER A 91 5.22 0.27 -33.81
C SER A 91 4.08 -0.75 -33.69
N TRP A 92 4.42 -2.02 -33.59
CA TRP A 92 3.46 -3.07 -33.27
C TRP A 92 2.80 -2.86 -31.88
N ALA A 93 3.47 -2.12 -31.01
CA ALA A 93 3.00 -1.80 -29.65
C ALA A 93 2.28 -0.46 -29.56
N ARG A 94 1.88 0.17 -30.68
CA ARG A 94 1.24 1.49 -30.73
C ARG A 94 0.12 1.65 -29.70
N GLU A 95 -0.83 0.71 -29.65
CA GLU A 95 -1.94 0.76 -28.70
C GLU A 95 -1.48 0.62 -27.24
N PHE A 96 -0.47 -0.21 -26.99
CA PHE A 96 0.11 -0.34 -25.64
C PHE A 96 0.82 0.95 -25.20
N VAL A 97 1.49 1.63 -26.10
CA VAL A 97 2.12 2.93 -25.80
C VAL A 97 1.06 3.99 -25.51
N ASN A 98 -0.02 4.06 -26.29
CA ASN A 98 -1.14 4.96 -26.06
C ASN A 98 -1.81 4.66 -24.69
N THR A 99 -2.02 3.40 -24.39
CA THR A 99 -2.60 2.96 -23.10
C THR A 99 -1.69 3.34 -21.92
N ALA A 100 -0.39 3.16 -22.06
CA ALA A 100 0.58 3.53 -21.01
C ALA A 100 0.63 5.06 -20.82
N ALA A 101 0.50 5.84 -21.88
CA ALA A 101 0.41 7.30 -21.78
C ALA A 101 -0.87 7.75 -21.06
N ALA A 102 -2.01 7.15 -21.41
CA ALA A 102 -3.30 7.44 -20.77
C ALA A 102 -3.28 7.12 -19.27
N ASN A 103 -2.47 6.13 -18.85
CA ASN A 103 -2.27 5.77 -17.45
C ASN A 103 -1.06 6.48 -16.79
N GLY A 104 -0.50 7.53 -17.42
CA GLY A 104 0.55 8.36 -16.86
C GLY A 104 1.94 7.71 -16.76
N VAL A 105 2.14 6.53 -17.36
CA VAL A 105 3.41 5.80 -17.32
C VAL A 105 4.49 6.49 -18.14
N ILE A 106 4.10 7.06 -19.28
CA ILE A 106 4.98 7.82 -20.17
C ILE A 106 4.39 9.21 -20.44
N ASP A 107 5.25 10.17 -20.75
CA ASP A 107 4.82 11.51 -21.13
C ASP A 107 4.37 11.52 -22.60
N ALA A 108 3.23 12.15 -22.89
CA ALA A 108 2.70 12.29 -24.23
C ALA A 108 3.38 13.44 -25.01
N GLY A 109 3.30 13.38 -26.36
CA GLY A 109 3.71 14.46 -27.27
C GLY A 109 5.17 14.45 -27.70
N GLY A 110 6.04 13.63 -27.08
CA GLY A 110 7.45 13.50 -27.42
C GLY A 110 7.77 12.27 -28.29
N LYS A 111 9.06 11.93 -28.38
CA LYS A 111 9.52 10.67 -28.96
C LYS A 111 9.53 9.58 -27.89
N PHE A 112 8.89 8.47 -28.17
CA PHE A 112 8.91 7.29 -27.29
C PHE A 112 10.12 6.39 -27.55
N ARG A 113 10.66 6.34 -28.77
CA ARG A 113 11.77 5.46 -29.20
C ARG A 113 11.44 3.98 -28.98
N PRO A 114 10.40 3.43 -29.62
CA PRO A 114 9.83 2.12 -29.26
C PRO A 114 10.84 0.98 -29.37
N ARG A 115 11.73 1.00 -30.35
CA ARG A 115 12.69 -0.07 -30.67
C ARG A 115 14.03 0.03 -29.90
N ASP A 116 14.28 1.18 -29.25
CA ASP A 116 15.51 1.33 -28.47
C ASP A 116 15.50 0.40 -27.27
N ALA A 117 16.68 -0.11 -26.91
CA ALA A 117 16.85 -0.84 -25.66
C ALA A 117 16.51 0.08 -24.47
N ILE A 118 15.69 -0.41 -23.55
CA ILE A 118 15.31 0.37 -22.36
C ILE A 118 16.47 0.43 -21.38
N THR A 119 16.68 1.59 -20.75
CA THR A 119 17.65 1.72 -19.67
C THR A 119 17.06 1.29 -18.32
N ARG A 120 17.92 0.94 -17.38
CA ARG A 120 17.52 0.58 -16.01
C ARG A 120 16.77 1.71 -15.30
N ARG A 121 17.17 2.96 -15.54
CA ARG A 121 16.46 4.16 -15.09
C ARG A 121 15.06 4.25 -15.66
N GLU A 122 14.92 4.08 -16.98
CA GLU A 122 13.63 4.16 -17.67
C GLU A 122 12.67 3.06 -17.17
N MET A 123 13.17 1.84 -16.94
CA MET A 123 12.37 0.78 -16.31
C MET A 123 11.85 1.18 -14.94
N ALA A 124 12.72 1.69 -14.06
CA ALA A 124 12.33 2.11 -12.72
C ALA A 124 11.28 3.24 -12.78
N VAL A 125 11.48 4.24 -13.65
CA VAL A 125 10.53 5.35 -13.83
C VAL A 125 9.17 4.86 -14.31
N MET A 126 9.14 4.05 -15.37
CA MET A 126 7.89 3.55 -15.95
C MET A 126 7.12 2.69 -14.92
N LEU A 127 7.82 1.84 -14.18
CA LEU A 127 7.20 0.94 -13.22
C LEU A 127 6.67 1.69 -11.98
N VAL A 128 7.44 2.65 -11.45
CA VAL A 128 6.98 3.50 -10.33
C VAL A 128 5.78 4.34 -10.74
N ARG A 129 5.76 4.87 -11.97
CA ARG A 129 4.58 5.57 -12.51
C ARG A 129 3.39 4.64 -12.69
N ALA A 130 3.61 3.41 -13.16
CA ALA A 130 2.56 2.40 -13.33
C ALA A 130 1.90 2.01 -11.99
N LEU A 131 2.65 2.06 -10.90
CA LEU A 131 2.15 1.87 -9.54
C LEU A 131 1.43 3.09 -8.95
N GLY A 132 1.28 4.19 -9.71
CA GLY A 132 0.66 5.43 -9.22
C GLY A 132 1.56 6.27 -8.30
N LEU A 133 2.85 5.91 -8.14
CA LEU A 133 3.79 6.56 -7.22
C LEU A 133 4.61 7.70 -7.88
N GLY A 134 4.21 8.14 -9.07
CA GLY A 134 4.97 9.13 -9.85
C GLY A 134 5.06 10.50 -9.17
N GLU A 135 3.99 10.97 -8.51
CA GLU A 135 4.00 12.24 -7.77
C GLU A 135 4.91 12.16 -6.54
N LEU A 136 4.83 11.06 -5.80
CA LEU A 136 5.72 10.80 -4.67
C LEU A 136 7.20 10.85 -5.10
N ALA A 137 7.51 10.20 -6.20
CA ALA A 137 8.86 10.20 -6.75
C ALA A 137 9.36 11.59 -7.18
N ARG A 138 8.47 12.44 -7.72
CA ARG A 138 8.80 13.83 -8.07
C ARG A 138 9.02 14.70 -6.84
N ALA A 139 8.21 14.51 -5.80
CA ALA A 139 8.31 15.26 -4.56
C ALA A 139 9.64 15.01 -3.83
N ASP A 140 10.18 13.79 -3.93
CA ASP A 140 11.48 13.43 -3.31
C ASP A 140 12.64 13.41 -4.32
N ALA A 141 12.82 14.49 -5.04
CA ALA A 141 13.88 14.63 -6.05
C ALA A 141 15.32 14.45 -5.49
N ASN A 142 15.48 14.66 -4.18
CA ASN A 142 16.76 14.54 -3.47
C ASN A 142 16.84 13.29 -2.58
N ALA A 143 16.00 12.30 -2.82
CA ALA A 143 15.94 11.06 -2.05
C ALA A 143 17.34 10.50 -1.73
N ALA A 144 17.51 10.05 -0.49
CA ALA A 144 18.72 9.34 -0.10
C ALA A 144 18.77 7.97 -0.78
N LEU A 145 19.92 7.63 -1.35
CA LEU A 145 20.14 6.37 -2.05
C LEU A 145 21.51 5.80 -1.66
N PRO A 146 21.63 4.48 -1.57
CA PRO A 146 22.95 3.85 -1.42
C PRO A 146 23.82 4.00 -2.68
N PHE A 147 23.22 4.35 -3.83
CA PHE A 147 23.87 4.40 -5.13
C PHE A 147 24.52 5.76 -5.38
N THR A 148 25.80 5.75 -5.70
CA THR A 148 26.59 6.97 -5.93
C THR A 148 26.51 7.51 -7.35
N ASP A 149 26.06 6.70 -8.31
CA ASP A 149 26.00 6.98 -9.74
C ASP A 149 24.64 7.51 -10.22
N VAL A 150 23.68 7.69 -9.30
CA VAL A 150 22.34 8.21 -9.64
C VAL A 150 22.32 9.72 -9.46
N THR A 151 22.34 10.46 -10.57
CA THR A 151 22.36 11.93 -10.61
C THR A 151 21.02 12.56 -11.01
N ALA A 152 20.08 11.78 -11.58
CA ALA A 152 18.77 12.25 -12.03
C ALA A 152 17.68 11.23 -11.66
N GLN A 153 16.45 11.73 -11.52
CA GLN A 153 15.27 10.92 -11.18
C GLN A 153 15.45 10.08 -9.91
N ARG A 154 16.15 10.65 -8.92
CA ARG A 154 16.51 9.97 -7.68
C ARG A 154 15.29 9.41 -6.94
N GLY A 155 14.20 10.17 -6.83
CA GLY A 155 12.98 9.72 -6.15
C GLY A 155 12.38 8.48 -6.77
N TYR A 156 12.39 8.34 -8.10
CA TYR A 156 11.91 7.11 -8.78
C TYR A 156 12.78 5.89 -8.44
N ILE A 157 14.09 6.06 -8.45
CA ILE A 157 15.02 4.98 -8.14
C ILE A 157 14.97 4.64 -6.64
N ALA A 158 14.76 5.64 -5.77
CA ALA A 158 14.59 5.44 -4.34
C ALA A 158 13.34 4.60 -4.04
N ILE A 159 12.19 4.97 -4.60
CA ILE A 159 10.96 4.19 -4.45
C ILE A 159 11.16 2.77 -4.98
N ALA A 160 11.73 2.62 -6.18
CA ALA A 160 11.98 1.31 -6.76
C ALA A 160 12.87 0.43 -5.86
N TYR A 161 13.86 1.03 -5.19
CA TYR A 161 14.72 0.35 -4.23
C TYR A 161 14.00 0.02 -2.92
N GLU A 162 13.29 0.99 -2.33
CA GLU A 162 12.58 0.83 -1.04
C GLU A 162 11.48 -0.23 -1.10
N ILE A 163 10.73 -0.30 -2.22
CA ILE A 163 9.71 -1.35 -2.40
C ILE A 163 10.28 -2.69 -2.89
N GLY A 164 11.62 -2.80 -3.01
CA GLY A 164 12.31 -4.04 -3.35
C GLY A 164 12.20 -4.45 -4.82
N MET A 165 11.86 -3.53 -5.72
CA MET A 165 11.83 -3.79 -7.17
C MET A 165 13.23 -3.99 -7.74
N THR A 166 14.19 -3.26 -7.21
CA THR A 166 15.61 -3.35 -7.60
C THR A 166 16.51 -3.40 -6.40
N THR A 167 17.66 -4.04 -6.54
CA THR A 167 18.73 -4.09 -5.52
C THR A 167 19.99 -3.34 -5.94
N GLY A 168 19.94 -2.63 -7.08
CA GLY A 168 21.13 -2.05 -7.73
C GLY A 168 21.83 -3.04 -8.66
N ALA A 169 22.90 -2.59 -9.29
CA ALA A 169 23.85 -3.43 -10.02
C ALA A 169 24.92 -3.99 -9.05
N THR A 170 25.31 -3.16 -8.07
CA THR A 170 26.08 -3.53 -6.90
C THR A 170 25.45 -2.89 -5.66
N GLU A 171 26.05 -3.06 -4.48
CA GLU A 171 25.61 -2.39 -3.25
C GLU A 171 25.64 -0.85 -3.35
N THR A 172 26.52 -0.30 -4.18
CA THR A 172 26.78 1.15 -4.26
C THR A 172 26.52 1.75 -5.65
N THR A 173 26.16 0.96 -6.64
CA THR A 173 25.88 1.42 -8.00
C THR A 173 24.55 0.88 -8.52
N PHE A 174 23.84 1.72 -9.28
CA PHE A 174 22.59 1.38 -9.94
C PHE A 174 22.75 1.15 -11.45
N GLU A 175 23.72 1.79 -12.07
CA GLU A 175 23.95 1.83 -13.53
C GLU A 175 22.72 2.38 -14.30
N PRO A 176 22.29 3.62 -14.01
CA PRO A 176 21.01 4.16 -14.50
C PRO A 176 20.90 4.20 -16.01
N ASP A 177 21.98 4.44 -16.72
CA ASP A 177 22.03 4.55 -18.18
C ASP A 177 22.41 3.24 -18.88
N GLY A 178 22.70 2.19 -18.13
CA GLY A 178 22.91 0.84 -18.64
C GLY A 178 21.61 0.27 -19.20
N THR A 179 21.70 -0.42 -20.34
CA THR A 179 20.54 -1.12 -20.93
C THR A 179 20.21 -2.36 -20.12
N ALA A 180 18.91 -2.62 -19.93
CA ALA A 180 18.45 -3.81 -19.23
C ALA A 180 18.40 -5.02 -20.15
N THR A 181 18.80 -6.17 -19.61
CA THR A 181 18.57 -7.46 -20.26
C THR A 181 17.19 -8.00 -19.95
N ARG A 182 16.73 -8.97 -20.75
CA ARG A 182 15.41 -9.59 -20.62
C ARG A 182 15.25 -10.29 -19.27
N GLU A 183 16.28 -10.97 -18.77
CA GLU A 183 16.26 -11.62 -17.48
C GLU A 183 16.27 -10.63 -16.29
N GLN A 184 16.92 -9.48 -16.45
CA GLN A 184 16.85 -8.39 -15.45
C GLN A 184 15.44 -7.79 -15.38
N ALA A 185 14.82 -7.61 -16.56
CA ALA A 185 13.43 -7.16 -16.62
C ALA A 185 12.47 -8.20 -16.01
N ALA A 186 12.65 -9.49 -16.31
CA ALA A 186 11.85 -10.57 -15.73
C ALA A 186 11.95 -10.57 -14.20
N ALA A 187 13.15 -10.48 -13.64
CA ALA A 187 13.36 -10.46 -12.19
C ALA A 187 12.68 -9.26 -11.51
N MET A 188 12.76 -8.07 -12.13
CA MET A 188 12.10 -6.88 -11.61
C MET A 188 10.57 -6.99 -11.69
N LEU A 189 10.04 -7.38 -12.84
CA LEU A 189 8.59 -7.52 -13.08
C LEU A 189 7.94 -8.57 -12.18
N VAL A 190 8.58 -9.73 -12.00
CA VAL A 190 8.07 -10.79 -11.12
C VAL A 190 7.98 -10.32 -9.67
N ARG A 191 9.01 -9.64 -9.15
CA ARG A 191 8.97 -9.09 -7.78
C ARG A 191 7.80 -8.12 -7.58
N VAL A 192 7.53 -7.27 -8.57
CA VAL A 192 6.41 -6.34 -8.52
C VAL A 192 5.08 -7.07 -8.65
N TYR A 193 4.98 -8.00 -9.59
CA TYR A 193 3.77 -8.78 -9.82
C TYR A 193 3.35 -9.56 -8.56
N GLU A 194 4.28 -10.28 -7.95
CA GLU A 194 4.02 -11.04 -6.72
C GLU A 194 3.58 -10.13 -5.57
N LYS A 195 4.19 -8.96 -5.45
CA LYS A 195 3.83 -7.98 -4.41
C LYS A 195 2.46 -7.34 -4.67
N TYR A 196 2.16 -7.00 -5.93
CA TYR A 196 0.89 -6.40 -6.34
C TYR A 196 -0.28 -7.39 -6.24
N HIS A 197 -0.03 -8.67 -6.53
CA HIS A 197 -1.02 -9.75 -6.47
C HIS A 197 -0.95 -10.57 -5.19
N ALA A 198 -0.15 -10.12 -4.20
CA ALA A 198 -0.09 -10.81 -2.92
C ALA A 198 -1.50 -10.92 -2.30
N PRO A 199 -1.90 -12.09 -1.82
CA PRO A 199 -3.21 -12.24 -1.20
C PRO A 199 -3.29 -11.36 0.04
N THR A 200 -4.47 -10.80 0.31
CA THR A 200 -4.72 -10.07 1.54
C THR A 200 -4.58 -11.04 2.72
N THR A 201 -3.49 -10.90 3.46
CA THR A 201 -3.15 -11.77 4.60
C THR A 201 -3.67 -11.24 5.93
N TRP A 202 -4.15 -10.00 5.96
CA TRP A 202 -4.67 -9.37 7.16
C TRP A 202 -5.78 -8.38 6.82
N LYS A 203 -6.87 -8.43 7.58
CA LYS A 203 -8.05 -7.61 7.38
C LYS A 203 -8.41 -6.88 8.67
N HIS A 204 -8.72 -5.60 8.55
CA HIS A 204 -9.12 -4.74 9.64
C HIS A 204 -10.43 -4.03 9.33
N ALA A 205 -11.22 -3.77 10.35
CA ALA A 205 -12.42 -2.94 10.24
C ALA A 205 -12.51 -1.93 11.40
N PHE A 206 -13.14 -0.78 11.12
CA PHE A 206 -13.65 0.10 12.16
C PHE A 206 -15.08 -0.32 12.50
N TYR A 207 -15.35 -0.53 13.79
CA TYR A 207 -16.65 -0.97 14.26
C TYR A 207 -17.35 0.14 15.02
N ALA A 208 -18.44 0.65 14.46
CA ALA A 208 -19.30 1.64 15.09
C ALA A 208 -20.51 0.97 15.75
N LEU A 209 -21.16 1.70 16.66
CA LEU A 209 -22.41 1.28 17.31
C LEU A 209 -23.51 0.85 16.32
N SER A 210 -23.62 1.61 15.21
CA SER A 210 -24.58 1.32 14.15
C SER A 210 -24.31 -0.01 13.42
N SER A 211 -23.14 -0.59 13.62
CA SER A 211 -22.69 -1.82 12.95
C SER A 211 -23.05 -3.11 13.72
N TYR A 212 -23.86 -3.04 14.80
CA TYR A 212 -24.22 -4.23 15.59
C TYR A 212 -24.85 -5.35 14.76
N SER A 213 -25.67 -5.01 13.77
CA SER A 213 -26.25 -5.99 12.82
C SER A 213 -25.21 -6.70 11.94
N GLN A 214 -23.96 -6.21 11.91
CA GLN A 214 -22.85 -6.73 11.12
C GLN A 214 -21.82 -7.48 11.98
N LEU A 215 -22.16 -7.82 13.24
CA LEU A 215 -21.26 -8.51 14.17
C LEU A 215 -20.74 -9.85 13.61
N GLU A 216 -21.59 -10.59 12.89
CA GLU A 216 -21.18 -11.85 12.27
C GLU A 216 -20.14 -11.64 11.16
N GLN A 217 -20.23 -10.54 10.40
CA GLN A 217 -19.23 -10.17 9.41
C GLN A 217 -17.91 -9.72 10.08
N ALA A 218 -18.03 -9.02 11.23
CA ALA A 218 -16.87 -8.54 11.97
C ALA A 218 -15.96 -9.68 12.48
N LYS A 219 -16.48 -10.89 12.70
CA LYS A 219 -15.70 -12.08 13.05
C LYS A 219 -14.72 -12.54 11.96
N GLN A 220 -14.84 -12.06 10.73
CA GLN A 220 -13.99 -12.44 9.60
C GLN A 220 -12.74 -11.55 9.48
N PHE A 221 -12.59 -10.58 10.37
CA PHE A 221 -11.44 -9.69 10.40
C PHE A 221 -10.39 -10.19 11.40
N ASP A 222 -9.13 -9.87 11.13
CA ASP A 222 -8.03 -10.19 12.04
C ASP A 222 -7.99 -9.20 13.20
N ALA A 223 -8.38 -7.95 12.95
CA ALA A 223 -8.50 -6.91 13.97
C ALA A 223 -9.69 -5.99 13.72
N VAL A 224 -10.22 -5.44 14.81
CA VAL A 224 -11.29 -4.44 14.80
C VAL A 224 -10.93 -3.28 15.71
N SER A 225 -11.03 -2.05 15.19
CA SER A 225 -10.93 -0.82 15.98
C SER A 225 -12.31 -0.31 16.36
N PHE A 226 -12.54 -0.13 17.64
CA PHE A 226 -13.78 0.42 18.14
C PHE A 226 -13.69 1.94 18.23
N GLY A 227 -14.55 2.69 17.58
CA GLY A 227 -14.70 4.14 17.70
C GLY A 227 -15.35 4.52 19.05
N TRP A 228 -14.76 4.09 20.17
CA TRP A 228 -15.38 4.16 21.49
C TRP A 228 -14.66 5.11 22.45
N SER A 229 -13.68 5.85 22.00
CA SER A 229 -13.05 6.88 22.80
C SER A 229 -12.61 8.09 21.99
N HIS A 230 -12.51 9.21 22.67
CA HIS A 230 -11.96 10.43 22.12
C HIS A 230 -11.05 11.12 23.14
N MET A 231 -10.04 11.81 22.63
CA MET A 231 -9.15 12.63 23.42
C MET A 231 -9.65 14.08 23.39
N THR A 232 -9.65 14.74 24.54
CA THR A 232 -9.89 16.18 24.66
C THR A 232 -8.67 16.89 25.25
N TYR A 233 -8.55 18.18 24.98
CA TYR A 233 -7.48 18.99 25.55
C TYR A 233 -7.94 20.42 25.82
N SER A 234 -7.65 20.90 27.01
CA SER A 234 -7.72 22.30 27.37
C SER A 234 -6.50 22.69 28.20
N ALA A 235 -6.19 24.00 28.26
CA ALA A 235 -5.06 24.49 29.06
C ALA A 235 -5.31 24.30 30.58
N GLU A 236 -6.56 24.20 31.01
CA GLU A 236 -6.96 24.05 32.40
C GLU A 236 -6.92 22.58 32.86
N GLU A 237 -7.44 21.66 32.02
CA GLU A 237 -7.62 20.26 32.39
C GLU A 237 -6.51 19.35 31.82
N GLY A 238 -5.72 19.85 30.87
CA GLY A 238 -4.74 19.06 30.13
C GLY A 238 -5.40 18.08 29.14
N ALA A 239 -4.66 17.05 28.77
CA ALA A 239 -5.16 15.96 27.93
C ALA A 239 -6.02 14.99 28.77
N LYS A 240 -7.20 14.64 28.25
CA LYS A 240 -8.14 13.69 28.87
C LYS A 240 -8.69 12.72 27.85
N LEU A 241 -8.67 11.44 28.17
CA LEU A 241 -9.34 10.41 27.38
C LEU A 241 -10.74 10.16 27.93
N SER A 242 -11.75 10.31 27.08
CA SER A 242 -13.15 10.03 27.42
C SER A 242 -13.66 8.82 26.63
N THR A 243 -14.34 7.93 27.33
CA THR A 243 -15.10 6.79 26.81
C THR A 243 -16.58 6.91 27.10
N VAL A 244 -17.00 8.07 27.64
CA VAL A 244 -18.37 8.35 28.06
C VAL A 244 -19.07 9.18 27.00
N LYS A 245 -20.35 8.91 26.79
CA LYS A 245 -21.19 9.71 25.89
C LYS A 245 -21.34 11.12 26.41
N ASP A 246 -20.98 12.10 25.60
CA ASP A 246 -21.20 13.51 25.86
C ASP A 246 -21.69 14.23 24.57
N ASP A 247 -22.00 15.52 24.70
CA ASP A 247 -22.50 16.32 23.56
C ASP A 247 -21.37 16.75 22.59
N SER A 248 -20.11 16.54 22.94
CA SER A 248 -18.94 16.98 22.16
C SER A 248 -18.48 15.92 21.16
N SER A 249 -18.80 14.64 21.37
CA SER A 249 -18.30 13.55 20.55
C SER A 249 -19.26 12.36 20.49
N GLY A 250 -19.37 11.78 19.28
CA GLY A 250 -20.06 10.50 19.05
C GLY A 250 -19.24 9.26 19.45
N PHE A 251 -17.98 9.44 19.90
CA PHE A 251 -17.07 8.33 20.22
C PHE A 251 -17.14 8.00 21.71
N TYR A 252 -17.85 6.95 22.07
CA TYR A 252 -18.01 6.46 23.44
C TYR A 252 -18.25 4.95 23.48
N ILE A 253 -18.03 4.32 24.65
CA ILE A 253 -18.35 2.91 24.83
C ILE A 253 -19.87 2.74 24.95
N PRO A 254 -20.48 1.97 24.03
CA PRO A 254 -21.93 1.81 24.00
C PRO A 254 -22.45 0.85 25.07
N ALA A 255 -23.71 1.00 25.44
CA ALA A 255 -24.44 -0.08 26.10
C ALA A 255 -24.42 -1.34 25.20
N GLY A 256 -24.23 -2.53 25.80
CA GLY A 256 -24.15 -3.79 25.06
C GLY A 256 -22.73 -4.17 24.58
N TYR A 257 -21.71 -3.41 24.91
CA TYR A 257 -20.32 -3.78 24.60
C TYR A 257 -19.94 -5.16 25.16
N ALA A 258 -20.55 -5.56 26.27
CA ALA A 258 -20.33 -6.85 26.90
C ALA A 258 -20.82 -8.05 26.08
N ASP A 259 -21.68 -7.84 25.08
CA ASP A 259 -22.12 -8.88 24.13
C ASP A 259 -21.18 -8.94 22.92
N VAL A 260 -20.73 -7.78 22.45
CA VAL A 260 -19.88 -7.64 21.26
C VAL A 260 -18.46 -8.13 21.50
N VAL A 261 -17.86 -7.70 22.61
CA VAL A 261 -16.47 -7.97 22.94
C VAL A 261 -16.13 -9.46 23.08
N PRO A 262 -16.88 -10.27 23.88
CA PRO A 262 -16.62 -11.69 23.97
C PRO A 262 -16.81 -12.41 22.61
N THR A 263 -17.84 -12.06 21.89
CA THR A 263 -18.13 -12.64 20.56
C THR A 263 -16.97 -12.49 19.58
N LEU A 264 -16.36 -11.31 19.49
CA LEU A 264 -15.21 -11.07 18.61
C LEU A 264 -13.95 -11.75 19.12
N ARG A 265 -13.71 -11.73 20.44
CA ARG A 265 -12.54 -12.40 21.04
C ARG A 265 -12.60 -13.92 20.89
N GLU A 266 -13.75 -14.53 21.03
CA GLU A 266 -13.96 -15.97 20.80
C GLU A 266 -13.70 -16.35 19.33
N ALA A 267 -13.95 -15.43 18.41
CA ALA A 267 -13.61 -15.58 17.00
C ALA A 267 -12.10 -15.33 16.69
N GLY A 268 -11.30 -14.96 17.71
CA GLY A 268 -9.87 -14.70 17.53
C GLY A 268 -9.55 -13.29 17.00
N VAL A 269 -10.52 -12.38 16.99
CA VAL A 269 -10.34 -11.01 16.49
C VAL A 269 -9.59 -10.16 17.50
N GLU A 270 -8.53 -9.49 17.10
CA GLU A 270 -7.84 -8.51 17.92
C GLU A 270 -8.68 -7.23 18.08
N LEU A 271 -8.80 -6.75 19.32
CA LEU A 271 -9.61 -5.58 19.62
C LEU A 271 -8.72 -4.38 19.94
N LYS A 272 -8.92 -3.27 19.22
CA LYS A 272 -8.19 -2.02 19.42
C LYS A 272 -9.14 -0.93 19.91
N LEU A 273 -8.73 -0.16 20.89
CA LEU A 273 -9.43 1.06 21.27
C LEU A 273 -9.07 2.15 20.26
N ASN A 274 -10.04 2.66 19.51
CA ASN A 274 -9.80 3.82 18.65
C ASN A 274 -9.80 5.10 19.49
N VAL A 275 -8.73 5.87 19.41
CA VAL A 275 -8.59 7.15 20.10
C VAL A 275 -8.66 8.26 19.08
N PHE A 276 -9.81 8.91 18.99
CA PHE A 276 -10.04 10.02 18.08
C PHE A 276 -9.68 11.36 18.69
N MET A 277 -9.05 12.23 17.93
CA MET A 277 -8.91 13.66 18.21
C MET A 277 -8.62 14.42 16.91
N ALA A 278 -9.06 15.69 16.82
CA ALA A 278 -8.88 16.46 15.60
C ALA A 278 -8.61 17.95 15.82
N ASN A 279 -8.07 18.59 14.78
CA ASN A 279 -8.00 20.04 14.62
C ASN A 279 -7.10 20.80 15.63
N ALA A 280 -7.50 22.04 15.99
CA ALA A 280 -6.67 22.94 16.79
C ALA A 280 -6.34 22.40 18.19
N PRO A 281 -7.27 21.81 18.98
CA PRO A 281 -6.93 21.24 20.28
C PRO A 281 -5.87 20.14 20.18
N LEU A 282 -5.95 19.25 19.17
CA LEU A 282 -4.96 18.23 18.90
C LEU A 282 -3.58 18.85 18.66
N ARG A 283 -3.47 19.81 17.76
CA ARG A 283 -2.19 20.46 17.44
C ARG A 283 -1.57 21.16 18.66
N THR A 284 -2.41 21.79 19.49
CA THR A 284 -1.95 22.45 20.72
C THR A 284 -1.43 21.43 21.73
N MET A 285 -2.14 20.32 21.93
CA MET A 285 -1.71 19.22 22.79
C MET A 285 -0.37 18.62 22.33
N LEU A 286 -0.23 18.36 21.04
CA LEU A 286 0.99 17.77 20.47
C LEU A 286 2.20 18.69 20.57
N ALA A 287 2.03 20.00 20.55
CA ALA A 287 3.12 20.97 20.60
C ALA A 287 3.82 21.03 21.98
N ASP A 288 3.16 20.57 23.05
CA ASP A 288 3.69 20.60 24.40
C ASP A 288 4.07 19.18 24.89
N GLU A 289 5.31 18.99 25.32
CA GLU A 289 5.83 17.71 25.76
C GLU A 289 5.05 17.14 26.97
N SER A 290 4.72 18.00 27.94
CA SER A 290 3.97 17.57 29.12
C SER A 290 2.56 17.13 28.79
N SER A 291 1.93 17.76 27.80
CA SER A 291 0.60 17.40 27.30
C SER A 291 0.62 16.09 26.52
N ARG A 292 1.67 15.83 25.71
CA ARG A 292 1.86 14.52 25.06
C ARG A 292 2.02 13.41 26.09
N ALA A 293 2.88 13.60 27.10
CA ALA A 293 3.08 12.64 28.17
C ALA A 293 1.79 12.36 28.99
N ALA A 294 0.98 13.39 29.21
CA ALA A 294 -0.33 13.24 29.84
C ALA A 294 -1.29 12.42 28.97
N ALA A 295 -1.35 12.70 27.66
CA ALA A 295 -2.17 11.93 26.72
C ALA A 295 -1.76 10.45 26.66
N VAL A 296 -0.47 10.15 26.63
CA VAL A 296 0.04 8.76 26.73
C VAL A 296 -0.40 8.11 28.04
N THR A 297 -0.31 8.85 29.16
CA THR A 297 -0.71 8.35 30.48
C THR A 297 -2.20 8.00 30.53
N GLU A 298 -3.07 8.86 29.99
CA GLU A 298 -4.52 8.62 29.90
C GLU A 298 -4.84 7.36 29.05
N ILE A 299 -4.19 7.19 27.91
CA ILE A 299 -4.36 6.01 27.05
C ILE A 299 -3.92 4.74 27.81
N MET A 300 -2.75 4.78 28.45
CA MET A 300 -2.23 3.63 29.18
C MET A 300 -3.08 3.30 30.41
N ALA A 301 -3.66 4.29 31.07
CA ALA A 301 -4.60 4.09 32.17
C ALA A 301 -5.87 3.38 31.71
N GLU A 302 -6.43 3.79 30.57
CA GLU A 302 -7.62 3.14 29.99
C GLU A 302 -7.33 1.68 29.60
N LEU A 303 -6.16 1.40 29.02
CA LEU A 303 -5.73 0.04 28.69
C LEU A 303 -5.42 -0.83 29.92
N GLY A 304 -5.22 -0.22 31.08
CA GLY A 304 -5.08 -0.91 32.36
C GLY A 304 -6.41 -1.11 33.12
N ARG A 305 -7.48 -0.42 32.68
CA ARG A 305 -8.78 -0.45 33.35
C ARG A 305 -9.46 -1.81 33.17
N VAL A 306 -10.04 -2.33 34.26
CA VAL A 306 -10.93 -3.50 34.24
C VAL A 306 -12.35 -3.04 33.95
N TYR A 307 -12.97 -3.58 32.91
CA TYR A 307 -14.37 -3.32 32.59
C TYR A 307 -15.28 -4.18 33.45
N PRO A 308 -16.21 -3.60 34.24
CA PRO A 308 -16.99 -4.36 35.21
C PRO A 308 -17.76 -5.53 34.67
N ASP A 309 -18.41 -5.33 33.50
CA ASP A 309 -19.25 -6.36 32.86
C ASP A 309 -18.45 -7.48 32.22
N LEU A 310 -17.12 -7.28 32.00
CA LEU A 310 -16.21 -8.26 31.38
C LEU A 310 -15.28 -8.91 32.40
N GLY A 311 -14.93 -8.21 33.50
CA GLY A 311 -13.93 -8.65 34.45
C GLY A 311 -12.47 -8.52 33.98
N TYR A 312 -12.23 -7.91 32.80
CA TYR A 312 -10.91 -7.70 32.21
C TYR A 312 -10.90 -6.47 31.28
N ASN A 313 -9.70 -6.06 30.80
CA ASN A 313 -9.58 -5.08 29.72
C ASN A 313 -9.61 -5.81 28.37
N PRO A 314 -10.50 -5.45 27.42
CA PRO A 314 -10.64 -6.18 26.18
C PRO A 314 -9.57 -5.87 25.13
N TYR A 315 -8.89 -4.73 25.21
CA TYR A 315 -8.06 -4.21 24.13
C TYR A 315 -6.64 -4.78 24.15
N SER A 316 -6.21 -5.31 23.00
CA SER A 316 -4.84 -5.73 22.73
C SER A 316 -3.91 -4.56 22.35
N GLY A 317 -4.48 -3.37 22.14
CA GLY A 317 -3.76 -2.16 21.76
C GLY A 317 -4.70 -1.02 21.42
N VAL A 318 -4.16 0.00 20.74
CA VAL A 318 -4.93 1.18 20.33
C VAL A 318 -4.77 1.43 18.83
N THR A 319 -5.74 2.13 18.25
CA THR A 319 -5.65 2.80 16.97
C THR A 319 -5.72 4.29 17.22
N ILE A 320 -4.68 5.03 16.86
CA ILE A 320 -4.65 6.49 16.91
C ILE A 320 -5.27 7.03 15.63
N ASP A 321 -6.33 7.80 15.80
CA ASP A 321 -7.13 8.40 14.75
C ASP A 321 -7.13 9.93 14.94
N PHE A 322 -5.94 10.50 14.70
CA PHE A 322 -5.68 11.92 14.91
C PHE A 322 -5.71 12.64 13.57
N GLU A 323 -6.71 13.53 13.40
CA GLU A 323 -7.01 14.16 12.11
C GLU A 323 -6.72 15.66 12.08
N GLY A 324 -6.58 16.21 10.87
CA GLY A 324 -6.36 17.65 10.65
C GLY A 324 -4.96 18.13 11.05
N LEU A 325 -3.97 17.22 11.01
CA LEU A 325 -2.55 17.52 11.20
C LEU A 325 -1.98 18.20 9.95
N ARG A 326 -1.07 19.14 10.15
CA ARG A 326 -0.38 19.90 9.10
C ARG A 326 1.09 19.55 9.08
N ALA A 327 1.80 19.94 8.04
CA ALA A 327 3.26 19.73 7.93
C ALA A 327 4.04 20.24 9.16
N SER A 328 3.61 21.34 9.77
CA SER A 328 4.19 21.90 11.00
C SER A 328 4.01 21.02 12.25
N ASP A 329 3.07 20.09 12.24
CA ASP A 329 2.74 19.26 13.38
C ASP A 329 3.45 17.90 13.35
N LYS A 330 4.07 17.59 12.22
CA LYS A 330 4.69 16.29 11.89
C LYS A 330 5.68 15.81 12.94
N GLU A 331 6.63 16.68 13.34
CA GLU A 331 7.64 16.33 14.35
C GLU A 331 7.01 16.07 15.73
N ASN A 332 6.03 16.89 16.12
CA ASN A 332 5.33 16.73 17.39
C ASN A 332 4.47 15.45 17.41
N PHE A 333 3.85 15.12 16.28
CA PHE A 333 3.10 13.88 16.14
C PHE A 333 4.03 12.65 16.18
N ASN A 334 5.19 12.70 15.51
CA ASN A 334 6.20 11.66 15.59
C ASN A 334 6.71 11.45 17.02
N ALA A 335 6.92 12.54 17.78
CA ALA A 335 7.31 12.46 19.20
C ALA A 335 6.25 11.76 20.04
N PHE A 336 4.98 12.16 19.92
CA PHE A 336 3.85 11.50 20.58
C PHE A 336 3.77 10.00 20.24
N MET A 337 3.85 9.66 18.94
CA MET A 337 3.79 8.27 18.50
C MET A 337 4.97 7.43 19.01
N THR A 338 6.15 8.02 19.13
CA THR A 338 7.34 7.38 19.72
C THR A 338 7.14 7.08 21.20
N GLU A 339 6.66 8.06 21.98
CA GLU A 339 6.37 7.92 23.39
C GLU A 339 5.30 6.82 23.63
N LEU A 340 4.22 6.86 22.84
CA LEU A 340 3.11 5.91 22.94
C LEU A 340 3.54 4.50 22.50
N SER A 341 4.28 4.37 21.40
CA SER A 341 4.81 3.08 20.92
C SER A 341 5.67 2.40 21.98
N THR A 342 6.58 3.17 22.59
CA THR A 342 7.45 2.68 23.67
C THR A 342 6.63 2.18 24.87
N ALA A 343 5.63 2.95 25.29
CA ALA A 343 4.78 2.59 26.43
C ALA A 343 3.93 1.34 26.16
N LEU A 344 3.36 1.24 24.95
CA LEU A 344 2.52 0.10 24.56
C LEU A 344 3.33 -1.19 24.41
N HIS A 345 4.45 -1.14 23.68
CA HIS A 345 5.30 -2.31 23.45
C HIS A 345 5.91 -2.84 24.74
N ALA A 346 6.25 -1.97 25.71
CA ALA A 346 6.68 -2.39 27.04
C ALA A 346 5.61 -3.19 27.81
N LYS A 347 4.34 -3.11 27.42
CA LYS A 347 3.21 -3.87 27.97
C LYS A 347 2.71 -4.99 27.04
N GLY A 348 3.43 -5.29 25.95
CA GLY A 348 3.02 -6.27 24.96
C GLY A 348 1.72 -5.89 24.22
N LYS A 349 1.43 -4.60 24.11
CA LYS A 349 0.28 -4.05 23.38
C LYS A 349 0.72 -3.45 22.06
N THR A 350 -0.17 -3.42 21.09
CA THR A 350 0.12 -2.95 19.72
C THR A 350 -0.38 -1.53 19.46
N LEU A 351 0.31 -0.83 18.57
CA LEU A 351 -0.02 0.50 18.12
C LEU A 351 -0.42 0.48 16.64
N TYR A 352 -1.64 0.93 16.34
CA TYR A 352 -2.11 1.20 14.99
C TYR A 352 -2.28 2.70 14.80
N ALA A 353 -2.08 3.19 13.58
CA ALA A 353 -2.35 4.57 13.20
C ALA A 353 -3.30 4.61 12.00
N ALA A 354 -4.42 5.30 12.13
CA ALA A 354 -5.26 5.69 11.02
C ALA A 354 -4.76 7.05 10.49
N VAL A 355 -4.46 7.15 9.21
CA VAL A 355 -3.84 8.31 8.61
C VAL A 355 -4.51 8.67 7.29
N MET A 356 -4.58 9.96 7.00
CA MET A 356 -5.03 10.45 5.69
C MET A 356 -3.96 10.16 4.64
N PRO A 357 -4.33 9.87 3.38
CA PRO A 357 -3.36 9.70 2.31
C PRO A 357 -2.61 11.00 2.02
N ALA A 358 -1.37 10.89 1.54
CA ALA A 358 -0.62 12.03 1.06
C ALA A 358 -1.24 12.55 -0.25
N VAL A 359 -1.78 13.76 -0.23
CA VAL A 359 -2.24 14.47 -1.42
C VAL A 359 -1.26 15.61 -1.69
N TYR A 360 -0.40 15.41 -2.69
CA TYR A 360 0.66 16.37 -3.00
C TYR A 360 0.08 17.72 -3.42
N GLY A 361 0.61 18.78 -2.79
CA GLY A 361 0.17 20.17 -3.02
C GLY A 361 -0.98 20.61 -2.14
N ASP A 362 -1.51 19.75 -1.28
CA ASP A 362 -2.49 20.13 -0.26
C ASP A 362 -1.90 20.03 1.14
N ALA A 363 -1.63 21.18 1.76
CA ALA A 363 -1.05 21.26 3.10
C ALA A 363 -1.92 20.65 4.22
N TYR A 364 -3.18 20.35 3.93
CA TYR A 364 -4.11 19.72 4.88
C TYR A 364 -3.76 18.24 5.11
N PHE A 365 -3.14 17.59 4.13
CA PHE A 365 -2.80 16.15 4.19
C PHE A 365 -1.32 15.89 4.50
N ASP A 366 -0.54 16.94 4.79
CA ASP A 366 0.92 16.87 4.92
C ASP A 366 1.41 16.57 6.35
N GLY A 367 0.50 16.29 7.28
CA GLY A 367 0.80 16.15 8.71
C GLY A 367 1.42 14.82 9.13
N TYR A 368 1.52 13.83 8.25
CA TYR A 368 1.99 12.50 8.60
C TYR A 368 3.37 12.20 7.99
N ASP A 369 4.27 11.64 8.80
CA ASP A 369 5.53 11.06 8.35
C ASP A 369 5.37 9.55 8.20
N PHE A 370 4.96 9.13 7.02
CA PHE A 370 4.69 7.71 6.74
C PHE A 370 5.89 6.81 6.99
N LYS A 371 7.12 7.30 6.79
CA LYS A 371 8.34 6.54 7.03
C LYS A 371 8.53 6.28 8.52
N THR A 372 8.44 7.32 9.33
CA THR A 372 8.55 7.20 10.80
C THR A 372 7.40 6.36 11.36
N LEU A 373 6.15 6.63 10.93
CA LEU A 373 4.99 5.85 11.38
C LEU A 373 5.11 4.37 11.00
N GLY A 374 5.64 4.06 9.81
CA GLY A 374 5.89 2.69 9.38
C GLY A 374 6.93 1.93 10.22
N THR A 375 7.78 2.64 10.98
CA THR A 375 8.73 2.02 11.93
C THR A 375 8.22 1.93 13.36
N LEU A 376 7.31 2.83 13.75
CA LEU A 376 6.78 2.93 15.12
C LEU A 376 5.52 2.10 15.34
N CYS A 377 4.68 1.98 14.31
CA CYS A 377 3.38 1.33 14.38
C CYS A 377 3.46 -0.12 13.93
N ASP A 378 2.71 -1.00 14.58
CA ASP A 378 2.51 -2.38 14.11
C ASP A 378 1.67 -2.42 12.82
N ARG A 379 0.79 -1.42 12.63
CA ARG A 379 0.01 -1.20 11.41
C ARG A 379 -0.23 0.29 11.16
N VAL A 380 -0.16 0.68 9.90
CA VAL A 380 -0.64 1.98 9.41
C VAL A 380 -1.84 1.74 8.50
N ILE A 381 -2.96 2.37 8.81
CA ILE A 381 -4.24 2.22 8.12
C ILE A 381 -4.48 3.50 7.32
N LEU A 382 -4.49 3.38 5.99
CA LEU A 382 -4.72 4.51 5.11
C LEU A 382 -6.24 4.73 4.94
N MET A 383 -6.74 5.89 5.35
CA MET A 383 -8.14 6.30 5.20
C MET A 383 -8.38 6.86 3.79
N ALA A 384 -8.64 5.98 2.82
CA ALA A 384 -8.78 6.33 1.40
C ALA A 384 -10.25 6.23 0.91
N HIS A 385 -11.22 6.58 1.74
CA HIS A 385 -12.64 6.40 1.45
C HIS A 385 -13.39 7.65 0.97
N ASP A 386 -12.81 8.85 1.10
CA ASP A 386 -13.44 10.12 0.77
C ASP A 386 -12.89 10.78 -0.52
N TYR A 387 -12.33 9.99 -1.45
CA TYR A 387 -11.65 10.46 -2.66
C TYR A 387 -12.39 10.12 -3.96
N ALA A 388 -13.71 9.96 -3.89
CA ALA A 388 -14.56 9.73 -5.07
C ALA A 388 -15.00 11.03 -5.74
#